data_58e55c08416dbd41f72ed392f51beaa1
#
_entry.id   58e55c08416dbd41f72ed392f51beaa1
#
_cell.length_a   1.000
_cell.length_b   1.000
_cell.length_c   1.000
_cell.angle_alpha   90.00
_cell.angle_beta   90.00
_cell.angle_gamma   90.00
#
_symmetry.space_group_name_H-M   'P 1'
#
loop_
_entity.id
_entity.type
_entity.pdbx_description
1 polymer ?
#
loop_
_entity_poly.entity_id
_entity_poly.type
_entity_poly.pdbx_seq_one_letter_code
_entity_poly.pdbx_strand_id
1 'polypeptide(L)'
;LMLVLGLIAKEVPFLVLMMLAAMGQIDIPRLLSVARSLGYTRMKAWFTIIIPQLWPRMRMAVMIVLVFSLSVVDMAAVLAPSTPPPLALRTLEWYRDPDLQQRFIASAAAVFQLALAVLSIGLLILGEKAASRFCRGFLISGRRGHVPLMTARILRGVMLLAGIIPLVL
;
A
#
# COMPACT_ATOMS: atom_id res chain seq x y z
N LEU A 1 -8.72 -10.67 13.81
CA LEU A 1 -7.33 -11.12 13.55
C LEU A 1 -7.27 -12.06 12.33
N MET A 2 -8.17 -13.05 12.24
CA MET A 2 -8.18 -14.05 11.15
C MET A 2 -8.35 -13.43 9.77
N LEU A 3 -9.27 -12.47 9.60
CA LEU A 3 -9.46 -11.75 8.33
C LEU A 3 -8.17 -11.05 7.88
N VAL A 4 -7.48 -10.40 8.80
CA VAL A 4 -6.22 -9.69 8.52
C VAL A 4 -5.13 -10.66 8.06
N LEU A 5 -5.00 -11.80 8.74
CA LEU A 5 -4.04 -12.84 8.34
C LEU A 5 -4.38 -13.41 6.95
N GLY A 6 -5.66 -13.61 6.66
CA GLY A 6 -6.12 -14.05 5.34
C GLY A 6 -5.79 -13.04 4.24
N LEU A 7 -6.01 -11.74 4.49
CA LEU A 7 -5.64 -10.66 3.56
C LEU A 7 -4.13 -10.60 3.35
N ILE A 8 -3.33 -10.65 4.41
CA ILE A 8 -1.86 -10.66 4.30
C ILE A 8 -1.40 -11.87 3.48
N ALA A 9 -1.93 -13.06 3.77
CA ALA A 9 -1.56 -14.29 3.05
C ALA A 9 -1.89 -14.22 1.55
N LYS A 10 -2.94 -13.49 1.17
CA LYS A 10 -3.34 -13.28 -0.23
C LYS A 10 -2.53 -12.18 -0.91
N GLU A 11 -2.38 -11.03 -0.26
CA GLU A 11 -1.84 -9.82 -0.87
C GLU A 11 -0.29 -9.83 -0.93
N VAL A 12 0.37 -10.43 0.07
CA VAL A 12 1.85 -10.48 0.12
C VAL A 12 2.44 -11.23 -1.07
N PRO A 13 1.97 -12.43 -1.48
CA PRO A 13 2.50 -13.11 -2.66
C PRO A 13 2.34 -12.29 -3.94
N PHE A 14 1.21 -11.62 -4.10
CA PHE A 14 0.96 -10.75 -5.25
C PHE A 14 1.93 -9.58 -5.29
N LEU A 15 2.12 -8.88 -4.16
CA LEU A 15 3.06 -7.75 -4.08
C LEU A 15 4.51 -8.19 -4.29
N VAL A 16 4.88 -9.39 -3.79
CA VAL A 16 6.22 -9.96 -4.03
C VAL A 16 6.44 -10.24 -5.51
N LEU A 17 5.49 -10.85 -6.19
CA LEU A 17 5.56 -11.10 -7.64
C LEU A 17 5.67 -9.80 -8.44
N MET A 18 4.88 -8.79 -8.09
CA MET A 18 4.95 -7.47 -8.72
C MET A 18 6.29 -6.77 -8.46
N MET A 19 6.85 -6.94 -7.25
CA MET A 19 8.17 -6.42 -6.92
C MET A 19 9.26 -7.11 -7.75
N LEU A 20 9.21 -8.43 -7.89
CA LEU A 20 10.15 -9.18 -8.72
C LEU A 20 10.07 -8.75 -10.19
N ALA A 21 8.85 -8.61 -10.73
CA ALA A 21 8.62 -8.13 -12.08
C ALA A 21 9.17 -6.70 -12.29
N ALA A 22 8.95 -5.81 -11.33
CA ALA A 22 9.47 -4.44 -11.35
C ALA A 22 11.01 -4.39 -11.25
N MET A 23 11.60 -5.27 -10.44
CA MET A 23 13.07 -5.42 -10.34
C MET A 23 13.69 -5.90 -11.64
N GLY A 24 13.04 -6.80 -12.37
CA GLY A 24 13.49 -7.28 -13.67
C GLY A 24 13.59 -6.20 -14.76
N GLN A 25 12.92 -5.06 -14.55
CA GLN A 25 12.96 -3.90 -15.47
C GLN A 25 14.09 -2.90 -15.14
N ILE A 26 14.87 -3.15 -14.11
CA ILE A 26 15.96 -2.28 -13.64
C ILE A 26 17.25 -3.05 -13.64
N ASP A 27 18.28 -2.52 -14.29
CA ASP A 27 19.64 -3.09 -14.21
C ASP A 27 20.29 -2.75 -12.85
N ILE A 28 19.84 -3.46 -11.81
CA ILE A 28 20.31 -3.26 -10.44
C ILE A 28 21.83 -3.45 -10.30
N PRO A 29 22.44 -4.50 -10.90
CA PRO A 29 23.90 -4.68 -10.83
C PRO A 29 24.67 -3.48 -11.36
N ARG A 30 24.26 -2.93 -12.50
CA ARG A 30 24.90 -1.75 -13.11
C ARG A 30 24.73 -0.51 -12.25
N LEU A 31 23.53 -0.26 -11.72
CA LEU A 31 23.28 0.86 -10.82
C LEU A 31 24.12 0.78 -9.53
N LEU A 32 24.26 -0.42 -8.96
CA LEU A 32 25.07 -0.62 -7.78
C LEU A 32 26.57 -0.44 -8.06
N SER A 33 27.07 -0.87 -9.23
CA SER A 33 28.48 -0.66 -9.60
C SER A 33 28.79 0.83 -9.75
N VAL A 34 27.92 1.59 -10.44
CA VAL A 34 28.05 3.05 -10.58
C VAL A 34 27.96 3.75 -9.22
N ALA A 35 27.03 3.32 -8.34
CA ALA A 35 26.93 3.89 -6.99
C ALA A 35 28.20 3.65 -6.17
N ARG A 36 28.83 2.47 -6.29
CA ARG A 36 30.09 2.16 -5.62
C ARG A 36 31.24 3.01 -6.12
N SER A 37 31.36 3.24 -7.43
CA SER A 37 32.41 4.10 -7.99
C SER A 37 32.27 5.54 -7.51
N LEU A 38 31.06 5.99 -7.18
CA LEU A 38 30.78 7.29 -6.56
C LEU A 38 30.99 7.32 -5.04
N GLY A 39 31.41 6.20 -4.44
CA GLY A 39 31.68 6.10 -3.00
C GLY A 39 30.43 5.89 -2.12
N TYR A 40 29.29 5.47 -2.69
CA TYR A 40 28.11 5.13 -1.92
C TYR A 40 28.21 3.72 -1.32
N THR A 41 27.79 3.57 -0.07
CA THR A 41 27.62 2.25 0.52
C THR A 41 26.44 1.51 -0.15
N ARG A 42 26.47 0.17 -0.17
CA ARG A 42 25.41 -0.65 -0.79
C ARG A 42 24.03 -0.30 -0.25
N MET A 43 23.89 -0.15 1.06
CA MET A 43 22.61 0.21 1.69
C MET A 43 22.11 1.59 1.25
N LYS A 44 23.00 2.58 1.19
CA LYS A 44 22.65 3.93 0.74
C LYS A 44 22.23 3.94 -0.73
N ALA A 45 22.94 3.20 -1.59
CA ALA A 45 22.59 3.06 -3.00
C ALA A 45 21.17 2.46 -3.18
N TRP A 46 20.79 1.47 -2.36
CA TRP A 46 19.45 0.91 -2.36
C TRP A 46 18.38 1.96 -2.05
N PHE A 47 18.54 2.71 -0.95
CA PHE A 47 17.53 3.71 -0.53
C PHE A 47 17.50 4.96 -1.40
N THR A 48 18.64 5.34 -1.99
CA THR A 48 18.74 6.61 -2.73
C THR A 48 18.50 6.45 -4.24
N ILE A 49 18.82 5.28 -4.80
CA ILE A 49 18.79 5.06 -6.26
C ILE A 49 17.75 4.02 -6.63
N ILE A 50 17.76 2.83 -6.00
CA ILE A 50 16.94 1.70 -6.43
C ILE A 50 15.49 1.88 -6.00
N ILE A 51 15.21 2.14 -4.71
CA ILE A 51 13.86 2.29 -4.19
C ILE A 51 13.09 3.41 -4.88
N PRO A 52 13.63 4.62 -5.11
CA PRO A 52 12.92 5.68 -5.84
C PRO A 52 12.60 5.33 -7.29
N GLN A 53 13.39 4.46 -7.93
CA GLN A 53 13.10 3.98 -9.28
C GLN A 53 12.11 2.83 -9.30
N LEU A 54 12.08 2.01 -8.26
CA LEU A 54 11.17 0.87 -8.11
C LEU A 54 9.76 1.32 -7.76
N TRP A 55 9.63 2.32 -6.89
CA TRP A 55 8.36 2.80 -6.37
C TRP A 55 7.33 3.19 -7.46
N PRO A 56 7.66 4.01 -8.48
CA PRO A 56 6.70 4.35 -9.53
C PRO A 56 6.14 3.16 -10.30
N ARG A 57 6.92 2.06 -10.39
CA ARG A 57 6.49 0.83 -11.05
C ARG A 57 5.56 -0.01 -10.19
N MET A 58 5.76 0.04 -8.87
CA MET A 58 4.96 -0.72 -7.90
C MET A 58 3.69 0.00 -7.46
N ARG A 59 3.62 1.32 -7.56
CA ARG A 59 2.51 2.11 -7.01
C ARG A 59 1.14 1.68 -7.54
N MET A 60 1.05 1.29 -8.81
CA MET A 60 -0.21 0.81 -9.40
C MET A 60 -0.65 -0.51 -8.75
N ALA A 61 0.28 -1.45 -8.54
CA ALA A 61 -0.01 -2.70 -7.83
C ALA A 61 -0.48 -2.44 -6.40
N VAL A 62 0.17 -1.51 -5.69
CA VAL A 62 -0.22 -1.12 -4.33
C VAL A 62 -1.61 -0.48 -4.30
N MET A 63 -1.95 0.39 -5.26
CA MET A 63 -3.30 0.98 -5.36
C MET A 63 -4.36 -0.07 -5.63
N ILE A 64 -4.09 -1.03 -6.52
CA ILE A 64 -5.01 -2.14 -6.83
C ILE A 64 -5.25 -2.98 -5.57
N VAL A 65 -4.19 -3.38 -4.88
CA VAL A 65 -4.28 -4.12 -3.62
C VAL A 65 -5.13 -3.39 -2.59
N LEU A 66 -4.91 -2.08 -2.43
CA LEU A 66 -5.64 -1.27 -1.47
C LEU A 66 -7.15 -1.25 -1.78
N VAL A 67 -7.53 -1.04 -3.05
CA VAL A 67 -8.94 -1.07 -3.47
C VAL A 67 -9.54 -2.46 -3.27
N PHE A 68 -8.81 -3.50 -3.64
CA PHE A 68 -9.26 -4.89 -3.46
C PHE A 68 -9.46 -5.24 -1.99
N SER A 69 -8.53 -4.85 -1.11
CA SER A 69 -8.63 -5.11 0.33
C SER A 69 -9.85 -4.45 0.97
N LEU A 70 -10.23 -3.26 0.49
CA LEU A 70 -11.43 -2.56 0.96
C LEU A 70 -12.74 -3.19 0.45
N SER A 71 -12.70 -3.84 -0.70
CA SER A 71 -13.88 -4.40 -1.38
C SER A 71 -14.03 -5.90 -1.20
N VAL A 72 -13.17 -6.54 -0.42
CA VAL A 72 -13.15 -8.01 -0.27
C VAL A 72 -14.35 -8.50 0.54
N VAL A 73 -15.27 -9.19 -0.12
CA VAL A 73 -16.45 -9.80 0.50
C VAL A 73 -16.22 -11.28 0.80
N ASP A 74 -15.56 -11.99 -0.12
CA ASP A 74 -15.39 -13.44 -0.03
C ASP A 74 -14.58 -13.86 1.21
N MET A 75 -13.44 -13.20 1.43
CA MET A 75 -12.62 -13.44 2.63
C MET A 75 -13.34 -12.98 3.90
N ALA A 76 -14.10 -11.88 3.82
CA ALA A 76 -14.87 -11.38 4.94
C ALA A 76 -15.98 -12.34 5.33
N ALA A 77 -16.66 -12.97 4.37
CA ALA A 77 -17.72 -13.93 4.63
C ALA A 77 -17.22 -15.18 5.37
N VAL A 78 -15.96 -15.59 5.14
CA VAL A 78 -15.38 -16.82 5.74
C VAL A 78 -14.60 -16.51 7.02
N LEU A 79 -13.85 -15.42 7.07
CA LEU A 79 -12.84 -15.15 8.11
C LEU A 79 -13.20 -13.99 9.03
N ALA A 80 -14.20 -13.17 8.68
CA ALA A 80 -14.59 -12.05 9.52
C ALA A 80 -15.39 -12.52 10.75
N PRO A 81 -15.29 -11.80 11.88
CA PRO A 81 -16.19 -12.01 13.01
C PRO A 81 -17.63 -11.71 12.59
N SER A 82 -18.57 -12.47 13.13
CA SER A 82 -20.01 -12.29 12.86
C SER A 82 -20.56 -10.96 13.41
N THR A 83 -19.90 -10.39 14.41
CA THR A 83 -20.32 -9.14 15.08
C THR A 83 -19.12 -8.30 15.53
N PRO A 84 -18.97 -7.07 15.06
CA PRO A 84 -19.64 -6.47 13.89
C PRO A 84 -19.05 -6.98 12.56
N PRO A 85 -19.87 -7.24 11.54
CA PRO A 85 -19.36 -7.64 10.23
C PRO A 85 -18.73 -6.44 9.50
N PRO A 86 -17.73 -6.67 8.64
CA PRO A 86 -17.15 -5.62 7.80
C PRO A 86 -18.20 -4.97 6.89
N LEU A 87 -17.98 -3.69 6.55
CA LEU A 87 -18.92 -2.90 5.75
C LEU A 87 -19.25 -3.56 4.41
N ALA A 88 -18.25 -4.13 3.73
CA ALA A 88 -18.44 -4.82 2.44
C ALA A 88 -19.43 -5.99 2.54
N LEU A 89 -19.32 -6.80 3.61
CA LEU A 89 -20.22 -7.91 3.87
C LEU A 89 -21.62 -7.41 4.23
N ARG A 90 -21.72 -6.39 5.08
CA ARG A 90 -22.98 -5.76 5.49
C ARG A 90 -23.74 -5.18 4.29
N THR A 91 -23.03 -4.51 3.38
CA THR A 91 -23.61 -3.96 2.14
C THR A 91 -24.21 -5.07 1.28
N LEU A 92 -23.52 -6.23 1.18
CA LEU A 92 -24.03 -7.38 0.44
C LEU A 92 -25.27 -8.00 1.11
N GLU A 93 -25.29 -8.10 2.44
CA GLU A 93 -26.44 -8.59 3.21
C GLU A 93 -27.68 -7.71 2.97
N TRP A 94 -27.54 -6.38 3.11
CA TRP A 94 -28.62 -5.44 2.84
C TRP A 94 -29.10 -5.48 1.38
N TYR A 95 -28.21 -5.71 0.43
CA TYR A 95 -28.59 -5.84 -0.98
C TYR A 95 -29.41 -7.09 -1.28
N ARG A 96 -29.15 -8.18 -0.53
CA ARG A 96 -29.85 -9.48 -0.65
C ARG A 96 -31.14 -9.54 0.15
N ASP A 97 -31.40 -8.57 1.02
CA ASP A 97 -32.61 -8.53 1.82
C ASP A 97 -33.85 -8.40 0.92
N PRO A 98 -34.95 -9.15 1.19
CA PRO A 98 -36.21 -9.04 0.47
C PRO A 98 -36.86 -7.65 0.60
N ASP A 99 -36.58 -6.92 1.68
CA ASP A 99 -37.13 -5.58 1.91
C ASP A 99 -36.46 -4.55 0.99
N LEU A 100 -37.30 -3.90 0.16
CA LEU A 100 -36.86 -2.85 -0.77
C LEU A 100 -36.23 -1.64 -0.06
N GLN A 101 -36.59 -1.36 1.19
CA GLN A 101 -35.99 -0.28 1.97
C GLN A 101 -34.51 -0.54 2.25
N GLN A 102 -34.13 -1.81 2.48
CA GLN A 102 -32.75 -2.20 2.72
C GLN A 102 -31.85 -1.94 1.49
N ARG A 103 -32.41 -1.97 0.29
CA ARG A 103 -31.65 -1.67 -0.94
C ARG A 103 -31.20 -0.22 -1.03
N PHE A 104 -31.97 0.73 -0.49
CA PHE A 104 -31.53 2.12 -0.40
C PHE A 104 -30.35 2.26 0.57
N ILE A 105 -30.40 1.56 1.69
CA ILE A 105 -29.28 1.53 2.66
C ILE A 105 -28.05 0.89 2.03
N ALA A 106 -28.22 -0.23 1.31
CA ALA A 106 -27.14 -0.89 0.60
C ALA A 106 -26.47 0.02 -0.45
N SER A 107 -27.28 0.77 -1.23
CA SER A 107 -26.74 1.70 -2.22
C SER A 107 -25.97 2.85 -1.57
N ALA A 108 -26.46 3.40 -0.48
CA ALA A 108 -25.76 4.43 0.29
C ALA A 108 -24.44 3.89 0.87
N ALA A 109 -24.43 2.67 1.41
CA ALA A 109 -23.24 2.01 1.92
C ALA A 109 -22.21 1.74 0.81
N ALA A 110 -22.65 1.35 -0.39
CA ALA A 110 -21.77 1.15 -1.54
C ALA A 110 -21.12 2.46 -2.00
N VAL A 111 -21.87 3.57 -2.04
CA VAL A 111 -21.31 4.90 -2.34
C VAL A 111 -20.32 5.33 -1.27
N PHE A 112 -20.62 5.08 0.00
CA PHE A 112 -19.71 5.37 1.10
C PHE A 112 -18.42 4.55 1.00
N GLN A 113 -18.52 3.26 0.66
CA GLN A 113 -17.36 2.40 0.45
C GLN A 113 -16.50 2.87 -0.73
N LEU A 114 -17.13 3.30 -1.84
CA LEU A 114 -16.42 3.91 -2.96
C LEU A 114 -15.69 5.20 -2.54
N ALA A 115 -16.36 6.06 -1.75
CA ALA A 115 -15.75 7.28 -1.23
C ALA A 115 -14.53 6.97 -0.33
N LEU A 116 -14.61 5.94 0.51
CA LEU A 116 -13.48 5.47 1.32
C LEU A 116 -12.32 4.97 0.45
N ALA A 117 -12.60 4.23 -0.62
CA ALA A 117 -11.58 3.74 -1.54
C ALA A 117 -10.86 4.92 -2.25
N VAL A 118 -11.63 5.90 -2.75
CA VAL A 118 -11.07 7.11 -3.38
C VAL A 118 -10.26 7.93 -2.37
N LEU A 119 -10.76 8.09 -1.15
CA LEU A 119 -10.06 8.78 -0.07
C LEU A 119 -8.73 8.10 0.27
N SER A 120 -8.73 6.78 0.36
CA SER A 120 -7.53 5.98 0.65
C SER A 120 -6.47 6.14 -0.43
N ILE A 121 -6.86 6.10 -1.71
CA ILE A 121 -5.96 6.38 -2.84
C ILE A 121 -5.43 7.81 -2.76
N GLY A 122 -6.32 8.78 -2.48
CA GLY A 122 -5.93 10.19 -2.31
C GLY A 122 -4.90 10.39 -1.21
N LEU A 123 -5.11 9.75 -0.05
CA LEU A 123 -4.15 9.78 1.07
C LEU A 123 -2.81 9.14 0.70
N LEU A 124 -2.82 8.04 -0.05
CA LEU A 124 -1.60 7.40 -0.52
C LEU A 124 -0.82 8.34 -1.45
N ILE A 125 -1.48 8.97 -2.42
CA ILE A 125 -0.86 9.94 -3.34
C ILE A 125 -0.32 11.18 -2.59
N LEU A 126 -1.08 11.69 -1.62
CA LEU A 126 -0.65 12.81 -0.79
C LEU A 126 0.57 12.44 0.07
N GLY A 127 0.55 11.25 0.67
CA GLY A 127 1.67 10.71 1.43
C GLY A 127 2.92 10.54 0.56
N GLU A 128 2.77 10.04 -0.67
CA GLU A 128 3.85 9.93 -1.64
C GLU A 128 4.45 11.31 -1.98
N LYS A 129 3.59 12.31 -2.26
CA LYS A 129 4.03 13.67 -2.54
C LYS A 129 4.72 14.32 -1.34
N ALA A 130 4.20 14.12 -0.14
CA ALA A 130 4.81 14.61 1.08
C ALA A 130 6.18 13.94 1.31
N ALA A 131 6.25 12.61 1.24
CA ALA A 131 7.50 11.87 1.36
C ALA A 131 8.53 12.32 0.32
N SER A 132 8.13 12.50 -0.94
CA SER A 132 9.04 12.96 -2.00
C SER A 132 9.59 14.37 -1.75
N ARG A 133 8.79 15.28 -1.18
CA ARG A 133 9.25 16.62 -0.81
C ARG A 133 10.27 16.58 0.33
N PHE A 134 10.00 15.80 1.38
CA PHE A 134 10.93 15.64 2.50
C PHE A 134 12.22 14.92 2.09
N CYS A 135 12.11 13.89 1.25
CA CYS A 135 13.27 13.12 0.80
C CYS A 135 14.13 13.86 -0.23
N ARG A 136 13.61 14.85 -0.96
CA ARG A 136 14.42 15.63 -1.93
C ARG A 136 15.63 16.27 -1.28
N GLY A 137 15.48 16.91 -0.14
CA GLY A 137 16.60 17.51 0.60
C GLY A 137 17.68 16.49 0.97
N PHE A 138 17.28 15.27 1.28
CA PHE A 138 18.19 14.17 1.61
C PHE A 138 18.88 13.59 0.36
N LEU A 139 18.14 13.42 -0.74
CA LEU A 139 18.65 12.91 -2.01
C LEU A 139 19.70 13.86 -2.64
N ILE A 140 19.51 15.18 -2.47
CA ILE A 140 20.39 16.22 -3.04
C ILE A 140 21.60 16.50 -2.12
N SER A 141 21.55 16.18 -0.83
CA SER A 141 22.56 16.58 0.14
C SER A 141 23.96 15.99 -0.04
N GLY A 142 24.15 15.05 -0.98
CA GLY A 142 25.48 14.51 -1.38
C GLY A 142 26.33 13.89 -0.25
N ARG A 143 25.86 13.88 1.00
CA ARG A 143 26.59 13.35 2.15
C ARG A 143 26.87 11.86 1.98
N ARG A 144 28.14 11.53 1.77
CA ARG A 144 28.66 10.16 1.66
C ARG A 144 28.77 9.57 3.08
N GLY A 145 27.67 9.07 3.67
CA GLY A 145 27.68 8.58 5.05
C GLY A 145 26.43 7.78 5.39
N HIS A 146 26.32 7.33 6.62
CA HIS A 146 25.22 6.51 7.14
C HIS A 146 23.86 7.10 6.84
N VAL A 147 22.91 6.21 6.51
CA VAL A 147 21.48 6.60 6.36
C VAL A 147 21.00 7.14 7.69
N PRO A 148 20.50 8.39 7.79
CA PRO A 148 19.95 8.87 9.04
C PRO A 148 18.73 8.01 9.43
N LEU A 149 18.71 7.59 10.68
CA LEU A 149 17.62 6.77 11.25
C LEU A 149 16.22 7.37 11.00
N MET A 150 16.16 8.68 10.77
CA MET A 150 14.93 9.41 10.57
C MET A 150 14.25 9.08 9.23
N THR A 151 15.01 8.86 8.15
CA THR A 151 14.45 8.48 6.84
C THR A 151 13.94 7.03 6.85
N ALA A 152 14.61 6.15 7.59
CA ALA A 152 14.16 4.77 7.80
C ALA A 152 12.85 4.74 8.63
N ARG A 153 12.70 5.64 9.61
CA ARG A 153 11.47 5.79 10.41
C ARG A 153 10.31 6.33 9.58
N ILE A 154 10.53 7.33 8.72
CA ILE A 154 9.51 7.90 7.85
C ILE A 154 9.03 6.85 6.83
N LEU A 155 9.96 6.10 6.22
CA LEU A 155 9.62 5.04 5.28
C LEU A 155 8.85 3.89 5.96
N ARG A 156 9.24 3.51 7.18
CA ARG A 156 8.47 2.58 8.03
C ARG A 156 7.09 3.15 8.37
N GLY A 157 6.98 4.42 8.72
CA GLY A 157 5.72 5.08 9.02
C GLY A 157 4.76 5.07 7.83
N VAL A 158 5.26 5.36 6.63
CA VAL A 158 4.45 5.32 5.39
C VAL A 158 4.03 3.89 5.05
N MET A 159 4.91 2.90 5.20
CA MET A 159 4.56 1.50 4.99
C MET A 159 3.58 0.96 6.03
N LEU A 160 3.72 1.37 7.30
CA LEU A 160 2.78 1.01 8.36
C LEU A 160 1.41 1.67 8.15
N LEU A 161 1.36 2.95 7.76
CA LEU A 161 0.10 3.63 7.45
C LEU A 161 -0.60 3.00 6.25
N ALA A 162 0.12 2.64 5.19
CA ALA A 162 -0.45 1.95 4.04
C ALA A 162 -0.97 0.54 4.39
N GLY A 163 -0.41 -0.11 5.42
CA GLY A 163 -0.86 -1.42 5.90
C GLY A 163 -1.94 -1.37 6.99
N ILE A 164 -2.02 -0.28 7.76
CA ILE A 164 -2.97 -0.14 8.88
C ILE A 164 -4.31 0.41 8.41
N ILE A 165 -4.35 1.25 7.36
CA ILE A 165 -5.61 1.84 6.86
C ILE A 165 -6.66 0.76 6.50
N PRO A 166 -6.33 -0.32 5.77
CA PRO A 166 -7.30 -1.39 5.51
C PRO A 166 -7.61 -2.28 6.73
N LEU A 167 -6.87 -2.11 7.83
CA LEU A 167 -7.01 -2.89 9.06
C LEU A 167 -8.02 -2.28 10.05
N VAL A 168 -8.25 -0.98 9.96
CA VAL A 168 -9.09 -0.20 10.90
C VAL A 168 -10.46 0.11 10.29
N LEU A 169 -10.62 -0.02 8.96
CA LEU A 169 -11.87 0.15 8.20
C LEU A 169 -12.52 -1.19 7.89
#